data_deb69fe8638e0a0f948717c24984e61e
#
_entry.id   deb69fe8638e0a0f948717c24984e61e
#
_cell.length_a   1.000
_cell.length_b   1.000
_cell.length_c   1.000
_cell.angle_alpha   90.00
_cell.angle_beta   90.00
_cell.angle_gamma   90.00
#
_symmetry.space_group_name_H-M   'P 1'
#
loop_
_entity.id
_entity.type
_entity.pdbx_description
1 polymer ?
#
loop_
_entity_poly.entity_id
_entity_poly.type
_entity_poly.pdbx_seq_one_letter_code
_entity_poly.pdbx_strand_id
1 'polypeptide(L)'
;MSRPIPRPSPTEQPFYEACARGELKLQYCKPCTRFLFYPRTHCDRCHNPQLDWEQVSGKGTIASFTVVRRSVSEAFTAPYIIALIDLAEGPRMMSQVINAEPEALAVGHTVSVDFAAWSDEIKLPVFRLQGVRGVRDPSHHPDSEGKT
;
A
#
# COMPACT_ATOMS: atom_id res chain seq x y z
N MET A 1 -18.05 12.13 11.36
CA MET A 1 -18.31 11.30 10.17
C MET A 1 -17.29 10.17 10.10
N SER A 2 -17.78 8.96 9.94
CA SER A 2 -16.90 7.81 9.73
C SER A 2 -16.40 7.77 8.28
N ARG A 3 -15.19 7.24 8.08
CA ARG A 3 -14.65 7.01 6.74
C ARG A 3 -15.51 5.97 6.01
N PRO A 4 -15.72 6.11 4.69
CA PRO A 4 -16.45 5.10 3.95
C PRO A 4 -15.72 3.74 4.03
N ILE A 5 -16.47 2.69 4.32
CA ILE A 5 -15.93 1.35 4.46
C ILE A 5 -16.11 0.62 3.13
N PRO A 6 -15.02 0.10 2.52
CA PRO A 6 -15.12 -0.68 1.30
C PRO A 6 -16.00 -1.93 1.49
N ARG A 7 -16.77 -2.25 0.47
CA ARG A 7 -17.54 -3.49 0.42
C ARG A 7 -16.96 -4.36 -0.69
N PRO A 8 -16.05 -5.29 -0.36
CA PRO A 8 -15.40 -6.08 -1.37
C PRO A 8 -16.37 -6.97 -2.13
N SER A 9 -16.22 -7.00 -3.45
CA SER A 9 -16.88 -8.00 -4.29
C SER A 9 -16.20 -9.36 -4.08
N PRO A 10 -16.83 -10.48 -4.52
CA PRO A 10 -16.17 -11.79 -4.44
C PRO A 10 -14.80 -11.84 -5.10
N THR A 11 -14.59 -11.08 -6.18
CA THR A 11 -13.29 -10.98 -6.85
C THR A 11 -12.23 -10.31 -6.00
N GLU A 12 -12.63 -9.34 -5.17
CA GLU A 12 -11.72 -8.56 -4.33
C GLU A 12 -11.49 -9.18 -2.95
N GLN A 13 -12.36 -10.08 -2.51
CA GLN A 13 -12.29 -10.65 -1.16
C GLN A 13 -10.93 -11.24 -0.81
N PRO A 14 -10.27 -12.05 -1.67
CA PRO A 14 -8.95 -12.59 -1.33
C PRO A 14 -7.92 -11.51 -1.04
N PHE A 15 -7.99 -10.37 -1.74
CA PHE A 15 -7.12 -9.23 -1.49
C PHE A 15 -7.31 -8.67 -0.09
N TYR A 16 -8.56 -8.39 0.30
CA TYR A 16 -8.84 -7.82 1.62
C TYR A 16 -8.59 -8.80 2.76
N GLU A 17 -8.85 -10.08 2.54
CA GLU A 17 -8.52 -11.13 3.53
C GLU A 17 -7.02 -11.21 3.79
N ALA A 18 -6.21 -11.12 2.75
CA ALA A 18 -4.76 -11.07 2.89
C ALA A 18 -4.31 -9.82 3.64
N CYS A 19 -4.87 -8.67 3.32
CA CYS A 19 -4.57 -7.42 4.02
C CYS A 19 -4.87 -7.53 5.53
N ALA A 20 -5.96 -8.20 5.88
CA ALA A 20 -6.32 -8.41 7.29
C ALA A 20 -5.28 -9.25 8.03
N ARG A 21 -4.56 -10.12 7.33
CA ARG A 21 -3.46 -10.91 7.88
C ARG A 21 -2.10 -10.22 7.80
N GLY A 22 -2.05 -9.00 7.26
CA GLY A 22 -0.79 -8.28 7.07
C GLY A 22 0.00 -8.76 5.85
N GLU A 23 -0.68 -9.31 4.86
CA GLU A 23 -0.08 -9.81 3.62
C GLU A 23 -0.59 -9.01 2.43
N LEU A 24 0.31 -8.63 1.53
CA LEU A 24 -0.07 -8.07 0.24
C LEU A 24 -0.06 -9.17 -0.80
N LYS A 25 -1.25 -9.58 -1.26
CA LYS A 25 -1.41 -10.59 -2.31
C LYS A 25 -1.99 -9.95 -3.55
N LEU A 26 -1.41 -10.27 -4.69
CA LEU A 26 -1.88 -9.82 -5.99
C LEU A 26 -2.19 -11.01 -6.87
N GLN A 27 -3.04 -10.78 -7.86
CA GLN A 27 -3.32 -11.80 -8.87
C GLN A 27 -2.13 -11.97 -9.79
N TYR A 28 -1.88 -13.21 -10.19
CA TYR A 28 -0.79 -13.58 -11.10
C TYR A 28 -1.34 -14.37 -12.27
N CYS A 29 -0.99 -13.94 -13.48
CA CYS A 29 -1.33 -14.64 -14.71
C CYS A 29 -0.13 -15.47 -15.15
N LYS A 30 -0.25 -16.80 -15.09
CA LYS A 30 0.83 -17.72 -15.48
C LYS A 30 1.19 -17.61 -16.97
N PRO A 31 0.23 -17.62 -17.91
CA PRO A 31 0.56 -17.47 -19.32
C PRO A 31 1.32 -16.19 -19.66
N CYS A 32 0.95 -15.06 -19.02
CA CYS A 32 1.61 -13.79 -19.25
C CYS A 32 2.83 -13.58 -18.35
N THR A 33 3.03 -14.41 -17.33
CA THR A 33 4.09 -14.30 -16.33
C THR A 33 4.16 -12.91 -15.71
N ARG A 34 3.00 -12.39 -15.29
CA ARG A 34 2.92 -11.04 -14.72
C ARG A 34 1.89 -10.97 -13.60
N PHE A 35 2.16 -10.09 -12.65
CA PHE A 35 1.19 -9.71 -11.63
C PHE A 35 0.21 -8.68 -12.17
N LEU A 36 -1.00 -8.69 -11.60
CA LEU A 36 -2.08 -7.78 -11.95
C LEU A 36 -2.53 -7.00 -10.72
N PHE A 37 -2.80 -5.74 -10.92
CA PHE A 37 -3.50 -4.88 -10.00
C PHE A 37 -4.28 -3.88 -10.86
N TYR A 38 -5.53 -3.78 -10.71
CA TYR A 38 -6.49 -4.08 -9.65
C TYR A 38 -7.08 -5.50 -9.81
N PRO A 39 -7.73 -6.10 -8.73
CA PRO A 39 -8.34 -7.44 -8.85
C PRO A 39 -9.35 -7.54 -9.98
N ARG A 40 -9.23 -8.58 -10.78
CA ARG A 40 -10.01 -8.81 -12.00
C ARG A 40 -10.52 -10.25 -12.06
N THR A 41 -11.55 -10.49 -12.88
CA THR A 41 -12.06 -11.83 -13.13
C THR A 41 -11.20 -12.58 -14.13
N HIS A 42 -10.49 -11.88 -14.99
CA HIS A 42 -9.61 -12.47 -16.00
C HIS A 42 -8.49 -11.50 -16.35
N CYS A 43 -7.42 -12.02 -16.93
CA CYS A 43 -6.28 -11.22 -17.35
C CYS A 43 -6.70 -10.18 -18.40
N ASP A 44 -6.24 -8.96 -18.22
CA ASP A 44 -6.54 -7.87 -19.16
C ASP A 44 -5.76 -7.96 -20.48
N ARG A 45 -4.75 -8.84 -20.53
CA ARG A 45 -3.92 -9.02 -21.71
C ARG A 45 -4.30 -10.24 -22.53
N CYS A 46 -4.38 -11.43 -21.86
CA CYS A 46 -4.65 -12.70 -22.54
C CYS A 46 -6.03 -13.27 -22.25
N HIS A 47 -6.82 -12.61 -21.41
CA HIS A 47 -8.17 -13.01 -20.98
C HIS A 47 -8.23 -14.33 -20.23
N ASN A 48 -7.11 -14.82 -19.71
CA ASN A 48 -7.09 -16.03 -18.88
C ASN A 48 -7.99 -15.84 -17.64
N PRO A 49 -9.03 -16.71 -17.45
CA PRO A 49 -9.90 -16.61 -16.29
C PRO A 49 -9.34 -17.25 -15.02
N GLN A 50 -8.23 -17.97 -15.14
CA GLN A 50 -7.60 -18.67 -14.03
C GLN A 50 -6.42 -17.85 -13.52
N LEU A 51 -6.70 -16.91 -12.61
CA LEU A 51 -5.68 -16.08 -11.99
C LEU A 51 -5.38 -16.62 -10.59
N ASP A 52 -4.10 -16.79 -10.30
CA ASP A 52 -3.64 -17.20 -8.98
C ASP A 52 -3.49 -16.00 -8.06
N TRP A 53 -3.56 -16.22 -6.76
CA TRP A 53 -3.24 -15.20 -5.76
C TRP A 53 -1.89 -15.53 -5.16
N GLU A 54 -0.95 -14.62 -5.28
CA GLU A 54 0.41 -14.81 -4.77
C GLU A 54 0.83 -13.61 -3.92
N GLN A 55 1.56 -13.90 -2.84
CA GLN A 55 2.09 -12.86 -1.98
C GLN A 55 3.26 -12.17 -2.65
N VAL A 56 3.27 -10.84 -2.58
CA VAL A 56 4.36 -10.01 -3.08
C VAL A 56 5.12 -9.39 -1.91
N SER A 57 6.31 -8.86 -2.19
CA SER A 57 7.19 -8.33 -1.17
C SER A 57 6.63 -7.09 -0.46
N GLY A 58 5.77 -6.34 -1.14
CA GLY A 58 5.30 -5.06 -0.65
C GLY A 58 6.30 -3.93 -0.82
N LYS A 59 7.41 -4.18 -1.49
CA LYS A 59 8.41 -3.14 -1.78
C LYS A 59 8.10 -2.46 -3.10
N GLY A 60 8.35 -1.16 -3.16
CA GLY A 60 8.12 -0.40 -4.36
C GLY A 60 8.83 0.94 -4.33
N THR A 61 8.57 1.73 -5.36
CA THR A 61 9.11 3.09 -5.48
C THR A 61 7.98 4.06 -5.81
N ILE A 62 8.14 5.31 -5.38
CA ILE A 62 7.17 6.36 -5.68
C ILE A 62 7.33 6.77 -7.14
N ALA A 63 6.28 6.54 -7.94
CA ALA A 63 6.23 6.98 -9.33
C ALA A 63 5.75 8.43 -9.44
N SER A 64 4.76 8.80 -8.64
CA SER A 64 4.27 10.16 -8.49
C SER A 64 3.54 10.31 -7.17
N PHE A 65 3.36 11.53 -6.70
CA PHE A 65 2.61 11.77 -5.47
C PHE A 65 1.98 13.15 -5.46
N THR A 66 0.99 13.31 -4.60
CA THR A 66 0.42 14.61 -4.29
C THR A 66 0.21 14.73 -2.78
N VAL A 67 0.37 15.94 -2.28
CA VAL A 67 0.08 16.25 -0.88
C VAL A 67 -1.29 16.92 -0.84
N VAL A 68 -2.25 16.25 -0.22
CA VAL A 68 -3.60 16.78 -0.07
C VAL A 68 -3.63 17.65 1.18
N ARG A 69 -3.64 18.95 0.98
CA ARG A 69 -3.58 19.93 2.07
C ARG A 69 -4.95 20.39 2.54
N ARG A 70 -5.96 20.14 1.73
CA ARG A 70 -7.36 20.44 2.07
C ARG A 70 -8.18 19.16 1.97
N SER A 71 -8.69 18.71 3.10
CA SER A 71 -9.45 17.48 3.17
C SER A 71 -10.73 17.55 2.34
N VAL A 72 -11.04 16.44 1.67
CA VAL A 72 -12.30 16.28 0.91
C VAL A 72 -13.50 16.07 1.84
N SER A 73 -13.27 15.64 3.07
CA SER A 73 -14.30 15.47 4.09
C SER A 73 -13.68 15.49 5.48
N GLU A 74 -14.50 15.63 6.50
CA GLU A 74 -14.06 15.59 7.90
C GLU A 74 -13.48 14.22 8.32
N ALA A 75 -13.76 13.19 7.53
CA ALA A 75 -13.25 11.85 7.81
C ALA A 75 -11.76 11.69 7.57
N PHE A 76 -11.14 12.60 6.81
CA PHE A 76 -9.71 12.55 6.49
C PHE A 76 -8.99 13.75 7.09
N THR A 77 -7.94 13.49 7.84
CA THR A 77 -7.12 14.53 8.46
C THR A 77 -6.04 14.99 7.49
N ALA A 78 -6.14 16.23 7.03
CA ALA A 78 -5.12 16.86 6.18
C ALA A 78 -3.96 17.43 7.05
N PRO A 79 -2.73 17.51 6.51
CA PRO A 79 -2.33 17.03 5.19
C PRO A 79 -2.15 15.52 5.14
N TYR A 80 -2.42 14.92 4.00
CA TYR A 80 -2.10 13.51 3.77
C TYR A 80 -1.54 13.34 2.36
N ILE A 81 -0.87 12.22 2.13
CA ILE A 81 -0.11 11.99 0.90
C ILE A 81 -0.72 10.82 0.15
N ILE A 82 -1.08 11.06 -1.10
CA ILE A 82 -1.50 10.02 -2.03
C ILE A 82 -0.40 9.84 -3.06
N ALA A 83 -0.02 8.61 -3.33
CA ALA A 83 1.05 8.30 -4.27
C ALA A 83 0.68 7.16 -5.20
N LEU A 84 1.27 7.17 -6.38
CA LEU A 84 1.33 6.02 -7.26
C LEU A 84 2.62 5.28 -6.97
N ILE A 85 2.50 4.01 -6.62
CA ILE A 85 3.62 3.17 -6.22
C ILE A 85 3.85 2.13 -7.29
N ASP A 86 5.06 2.09 -7.83
CA ASP A 86 5.49 1.01 -8.71
C ASP A 86 6.04 -0.12 -7.84
N LEU A 87 5.31 -1.23 -7.77
CA LEU A 87 5.72 -2.38 -7.00
C LEU A 87 6.90 -3.09 -7.66
N ALA A 88 7.78 -3.68 -6.85
CA ALA A 88 8.93 -4.42 -7.35
C ALA A 88 8.53 -5.54 -8.31
N GLU A 89 7.34 -6.11 -8.12
CA GLU A 89 6.79 -7.16 -8.96
C GLU A 89 6.16 -6.67 -10.26
N GLY A 90 6.06 -5.35 -10.47
CA GLY A 90 5.65 -4.75 -11.73
C GLY A 90 4.40 -3.87 -11.71
N PRO A 91 3.31 -4.25 -11.04
CA PRO A 91 2.10 -3.42 -11.06
C PRO A 91 2.28 -2.09 -10.37
N ARG A 92 1.47 -1.12 -10.80
CA ARG A 92 1.37 0.18 -10.15
C ARG A 92 0.08 0.24 -9.36
N MET A 93 0.16 0.71 -8.12
CA MET A 93 -1.02 0.90 -7.30
C MET A 93 -1.04 2.29 -6.68
N MET A 94 -2.24 2.83 -6.49
CA MET A 94 -2.42 4.08 -5.76
C MET A 94 -2.63 3.77 -4.29
N SER A 95 -1.90 4.46 -3.43
CA SER A 95 -2.02 4.27 -2.00
C SER A 95 -1.63 5.52 -1.24
N GLN A 96 -1.79 5.47 0.07
CA GLN A 96 -1.38 6.54 0.96
C GLN A 96 0.03 6.25 1.48
N VAL A 97 0.84 7.30 1.56
CA VAL A 97 2.15 7.24 2.22
C VAL A 97 1.99 7.83 3.62
N ILE A 98 2.34 7.05 4.62
CA ILE A 98 2.20 7.41 6.03
C ILE A 98 3.56 7.61 6.68
N ASN A 99 3.57 8.32 7.82
CA ASN A 99 4.77 8.58 8.62
C ASN A 99 5.90 9.23 7.81
N ALA A 100 5.53 10.11 6.89
CA ALA A 100 6.48 10.83 6.07
C ALA A 100 6.14 12.32 6.08
N GLU A 101 7.18 13.16 6.17
CA GLU A 101 7.01 14.60 5.99
C GLU A 101 6.86 14.88 4.50
N PRO A 102 5.86 15.69 4.09
CA PRO A 102 5.66 15.99 2.67
C PRO A 102 6.91 16.54 1.98
N GLU A 103 7.72 17.30 2.69
CA GLU A 103 8.95 17.90 2.17
C GLU A 103 10.06 16.88 1.95
N ALA A 104 9.98 15.72 2.60
CA ALA A 104 10.97 14.65 2.46
C ALA A 104 10.70 13.71 1.29
N LEU A 105 9.53 13.85 0.64
CA LEU A 105 9.12 12.96 -0.44
C LEU A 105 9.75 13.38 -1.77
N ALA A 106 10.13 12.38 -2.55
CA ALA A 106 10.55 12.57 -3.93
C ALA A 106 10.18 11.36 -4.77
N VAL A 107 9.97 11.59 -6.06
CA VAL A 107 9.83 10.51 -7.03
C VAL A 107 11.08 9.63 -6.99
N GLY A 108 10.89 8.33 -7.01
CA GLY A 108 11.99 7.36 -6.93
C GLY A 108 12.33 6.88 -5.53
N HIS A 109 11.78 7.49 -4.48
CA HIS A 109 11.97 7.01 -3.10
C HIS A 109 11.44 5.60 -2.93
N THR A 110 12.20 4.77 -2.24
CA THR A 110 11.81 3.41 -1.90
C THR A 110 10.80 3.43 -0.76
N VAL A 111 9.77 2.60 -0.90
CA VAL A 111 8.71 2.45 0.10
C VAL A 111 8.45 0.98 0.37
N SER A 112 7.87 0.67 1.51
CA SER A 112 7.40 -0.67 1.84
C SER A 112 5.98 -0.62 2.38
N VAL A 113 5.23 -1.70 2.13
CA VAL A 113 3.84 -1.80 2.53
C VAL A 113 3.72 -1.96 4.04
N ASP A 114 2.69 -1.33 4.57
CA ASP A 114 2.16 -1.56 5.91
C ASP A 114 0.64 -1.62 5.79
N PHE A 115 -0.04 -1.97 6.86
CA PHE A 115 -1.49 -2.13 6.82
C PHE A 115 -2.14 -1.28 7.90
N ALA A 116 -3.01 -0.39 7.46
CA ALA A 116 -3.74 0.51 8.34
C ALA A 116 -5.13 -0.05 8.62
N ALA A 117 -5.51 -0.09 9.88
CA ALA A 117 -6.87 -0.46 10.26
C ALA A 117 -7.84 0.62 9.77
N TRP A 118 -8.76 0.22 8.90
CA TRP A 118 -9.80 1.10 8.37
C TRP A 118 -11.11 0.94 9.13
N SER A 119 -11.40 -0.29 9.54
CA SER A 119 -12.49 -0.68 10.42
C SER A 119 -12.04 -1.89 11.25
N ASP A 120 -12.93 -2.43 12.08
CA ASP A 120 -12.63 -3.62 12.89
C ASP A 120 -12.32 -4.84 12.02
N GLU A 121 -12.85 -4.90 10.81
CA GLU A 121 -12.71 -6.05 9.92
C GLU A 121 -11.79 -5.78 8.73
N ILE A 122 -11.58 -4.52 8.36
CA ILE A 122 -10.87 -4.16 7.12
C ILE A 122 -9.59 -3.42 7.44
N LYS A 123 -8.50 -3.92 6.86
CA LYS A 123 -7.22 -3.23 6.79
C LYS A 123 -6.91 -2.89 5.34
N LEU A 124 -6.32 -1.73 5.12
CA LEU A 124 -5.91 -1.28 3.80
C LEU A 124 -4.39 -1.18 3.73
N PRO A 125 -3.81 -1.51 2.57
CA PRO A 125 -2.38 -1.33 2.39
C PRO A 125 -2.04 0.16 2.30
N VAL A 126 -1.04 0.55 3.04
CA VAL A 126 -0.42 1.87 3.01
C VAL A 126 1.08 1.67 2.87
N PHE A 127 1.82 2.74 2.59
CA PHE A 127 3.25 2.62 2.37
C PHE A 127 4.02 3.55 3.28
N ARG A 128 5.21 3.12 3.69
CA ARG A 128 6.15 3.88 4.50
C ARG A 128 7.43 4.11 3.72
N LEU A 129 8.03 5.29 3.88
CA LEU A 129 9.34 5.55 3.30
C LEU A 129 10.39 4.64 3.93
N GLN A 130 11.31 4.16 3.09
CA GLN A 130 12.48 3.42 3.54
C GLN A 130 13.75 4.23 3.28
N GLY A 131 14.72 4.09 4.19
CA GLY A 131 16.05 4.64 3.98
C GLY A 131 16.18 6.15 4.08
N VAL A 132 15.15 6.85 4.54
CA VAL A 132 15.23 8.29 4.79
C VAL A 132 15.79 8.51 6.19
N ARG A 133 17.02 9.02 6.27
CA ARG A 133 17.60 9.42 7.54
C ARG A 133 16.76 10.58 8.12
N GLY A 134 16.22 10.39 9.31
CA GLY A 134 15.53 11.45 10.03
C GLY A 134 14.06 11.22 10.29
N VAL A 135 13.43 10.23 9.68
CA VAL A 135 12.10 9.81 10.11
C VAL A 135 12.31 8.86 11.30
N ARG A 136 12.19 9.39 12.49
CA ARG A 136 12.22 8.56 13.69
C ARG A 136 10.95 7.73 13.71
N ASP A 137 11.14 6.42 13.69
CA ASP A 137 10.06 5.51 14.01
C ASP A 137 9.64 5.80 15.47
N PRO A 138 8.40 6.20 15.71
CA PRO A 138 7.95 6.45 17.08
C PRO A 138 7.97 5.21 17.96
N SER A 139 8.14 4.02 17.39
CA SER A 139 8.29 2.79 18.14
C SER A 139 9.73 2.48 18.52
N HIS A 140 10.68 3.26 18.03
CA HIS A 140 12.08 3.05 18.38
C HIS A 140 12.39 3.78 19.68
N HIS A 141 12.45 3.00 20.74
CA HIS A 141 12.86 3.50 22.05
C HIS A 141 14.38 3.62 22.08
N PRO A 142 14.92 4.80 22.42
CA PRO A 142 16.38 5.00 22.40
C PRO A 142 17.14 4.37 23.56
N ASP A 143 16.49 3.54 24.37
CA ASP A 143 17.05 3.06 25.62
C ASP A 143 17.90 1.80 25.53
N SER A 144 18.23 1.36 24.33
CA SER A 144 19.03 0.15 24.19
C SER A 144 20.52 0.42 23.89
N GLU A 145 20.95 1.67 23.95
CA GLU A 145 22.38 1.90 23.95
C GLU A 145 22.95 1.62 25.32
N GLY A 146 23.33 0.37 25.42
CA GLY A 146 23.95 -0.15 26.60
C GLY A 146 25.19 0.64 26.94
N LYS A 147 25.24 0.99 28.15
CA LYS A 147 26.46 1.38 28.83
C LYS A 147 27.56 0.40 28.54
N THR A 148 28.59 0.88 27.96
CA THR A 148 29.90 0.23 28.09
C THR A 148 30.40 0.44 29.49
#